data_4f1bc8c6a0bd53ec32675a1d696ed78a
#
_entry.id   4f1bc8c6a0bd53ec32675a1d696ed78a
#
_cell.length_a   1.000
_cell.length_b   1.000
_cell.length_c   1.000
_cell.angle_alpha   90.00
_cell.angle_beta   90.00
_cell.angle_gamma   90.00
#
_symmetry.space_group_name_H-M   'P 1'
#
loop_
_entity.id
_entity.type
_entity.pdbx_description
1 polymer ?
#
loop_
_entity_poly.entity_id
_entity_poly.type
_entity_poly.pdbx_seq_one_letter_code
_entity_poly.pdbx_strand_id
1 'polypeptide(L)'
;ELLADDRGLLVPFKDSAATGATVNELLDDPAELKARGARAAEYGRNMVWPSVARQYVTSFERARQESATLRRSFFAARTVTRRLVDLPELNLQHLRTLTDDTGMLQHALFSVPRYDDGYCLDDNARALLLTSLIEDAGTDDRSITRALSLRYLAFMGHAFNQDSGRFRNFMAYSREWLEECGSEDSHGRALWALGAAVGRAREPGSKNLGSELFHAALPAVKELDSSRAWAFALLGIHEYLRAFRGESAVEVLQKQLSEQLLSRFQTHGAEDWPWCEHVIAYDNARLPQALIVSGNQMGDREMVAAGLESLRWLNELQRSEEGYFGPIGSNGFYPRHGERARFDQQPLEACATISACLDAWRVTGDEEWPREMWRAFSWFLGENQLQAPLYDPTTGGCLDGLHPDRPNENQGAESTLSFLLALTEMGALDSEKQTRDENARSSPTGEGSG
;
A
#
# COMPACT_ATOMS: atom_id res chain seq x y z
N GLU A 1 46.51 -12.64 12.44
CA GLU A 1 46.35 -13.08 11.05
C GLU A 1 47.11 -12.18 10.05
N LEU A 2 46.99 -10.86 10.11
CA LEU A 2 47.67 -9.90 9.24
C LEU A 2 49.23 -10.05 9.32
N LEU A 3 49.74 -10.27 10.50
CA LEU A 3 51.19 -10.34 10.80
C LEU A 3 51.75 -11.76 10.83
N ALA A 4 50.93 -12.77 10.51
CA ALA A 4 51.39 -14.17 10.43
C ALA A 4 52.43 -14.38 9.31
N ASP A 5 53.08 -15.53 9.28
CA ASP A 5 54.07 -15.93 8.29
C ASP A 5 55.21 -14.91 8.14
N ASP A 6 55.71 -14.43 9.24
CA ASP A 6 56.79 -13.44 9.32
C ASP A 6 56.57 -12.13 8.55
N ARG A 7 55.30 -11.72 8.39
CA ARG A 7 54.93 -10.46 7.76
C ARG A 7 55.07 -9.26 8.69
N GLY A 8 55.08 -9.48 10.00
CA GLY A 8 55.30 -8.46 11.00
C GLY A 8 55.74 -9.03 12.33
N LEU A 9 55.98 -8.17 13.31
CA LEU A 9 56.37 -8.56 14.67
C LEU A 9 55.31 -8.12 15.65
N LEU A 10 55.03 -8.96 16.64
CA LEU A 10 54.13 -8.67 17.73
C LEU A 10 54.92 -8.27 18.98
N VAL A 11 54.51 -7.18 19.60
CA VAL A 11 55.05 -6.72 20.90
C VAL A 11 53.95 -6.73 21.94
N PRO A 12 54.28 -6.83 23.24
CA PRO A 12 53.30 -6.74 24.28
C PRO A 12 52.57 -5.39 24.26
N PHE A 13 51.27 -5.44 24.58
CA PHE A 13 50.43 -4.24 24.58
C PHE A 13 50.90 -3.20 25.58
N LYS A 14 51.05 -1.96 25.17
CA LYS A 14 51.56 -0.80 25.99
C LYS A 14 53.01 -0.94 26.48
N ASP A 15 53.83 -1.79 25.89
CA ASP A 15 55.25 -1.91 26.22
C ASP A 15 56.09 -1.10 25.21
N SER A 16 56.47 0.10 25.60
CA SER A 16 57.31 0.98 24.78
C SER A 16 58.76 0.53 24.66
N ALA A 17 59.28 -0.17 25.68
CA ALA A 17 60.64 -0.70 25.69
C ALA A 17 60.76 -1.86 24.72
N ALA A 18 59.82 -2.81 24.74
CA ALA A 18 59.74 -3.91 23.78
C ALA A 18 59.55 -3.38 22.37
N THR A 19 58.71 -2.36 22.16
CA THR A 19 58.52 -1.76 20.84
C THR A 19 59.83 -1.13 20.34
N GLY A 20 60.51 -0.36 21.14
CA GLY A 20 61.81 0.24 20.79
C GLY A 20 62.90 -0.80 20.47
N ALA A 21 63.00 -1.85 21.26
CA ALA A 21 63.97 -2.94 21.03
C ALA A 21 63.68 -3.65 19.67
N THR A 22 62.42 -4.00 19.41
CA THR A 22 62.01 -4.66 18.17
C THR A 22 62.23 -3.78 16.92
N VAL A 23 61.99 -2.46 17.03
CA VAL A 23 62.26 -1.53 15.93
C VAL A 23 63.77 -1.45 15.66
N ASN A 24 64.62 -1.35 16.70
CA ASN A 24 66.07 -1.31 16.56
C ASN A 24 66.60 -2.61 15.93
N GLU A 25 66.12 -3.76 16.37
CA GLU A 25 66.48 -5.06 15.79
C GLU A 25 66.19 -5.15 14.28
N LEU A 26 65.01 -4.62 13.86
CA LEU A 26 64.65 -4.55 12.43
C LEU A 26 65.53 -3.55 11.65
N LEU A 27 65.94 -2.47 12.26
CA LEU A 27 66.79 -1.45 11.61
C LEU A 27 68.23 -1.94 11.50
N ASP A 28 68.70 -2.79 12.43
CA ASP A 28 70.04 -3.36 12.45
C ASP A 28 70.19 -4.51 11.44
N ASP A 29 69.06 -5.10 10.95
CA ASP A 29 69.07 -6.10 9.88
C ASP A 29 68.25 -5.64 8.67
N PRO A 30 68.85 -4.86 7.75
CA PRO A 30 68.17 -4.38 6.55
C PRO A 30 67.70 -5.48 5.59
N ALA A 31 68.34 -6.64 5.61
CA ALA A 31 67.97 -7.78 4.76
C ALA A 31 66.64 -8.38 5.23
N GLU A 32 66.52 -8.61 6.53
CA GLU A 32 65.27 -9.11 7.12
C GLU A 32 64.14 -8.12 7.03
N LEU A 33 64.39 -6.83 7.27
CA LEU A 33 63.41 -5.75 7.09
C LEU A 33 62.83 -5.75 5.67
N LYS A 34 63.71 -5.88 4.66
CA LYS A 34 63.31 -5.96 3.25
C LYS A 34 62.52 -7.23 2.92
N ALA A 35 62.93 -8.35 3.47
CA ALA A 35 62.25 -9.63 3.27
C ALA A 35 60.84 -9.63 3.88
N ARG A 36 60.67 -9.10 5.12
CA ARG A 36 59.37 -8.91 5.76
C ARG A 36 58.47 -7.96 4.97
N GLY A 37 59.02 -6.82 4.55
CA GLY A 37 58.33 -5.88 3.72
C GLY A 37 57.84 -6.49 2.41
N ALA A 38 58.61 -7.35 1.77
CA ALA A 38 58.18 -8.06 0.56
C ALA A 38 57.05 -9.05 0.82
N ARG A 39 57.10 -9.82 1.92
CA ARG A 39 56.01 -10.73 2.34
C ARG A 39 54.74 -9.98 2.68
N ALA A 40 54.87 -8.86 3.40
CA ALA A 40 53.71 -8.01 3.74
C ALA A 40 53.09 -7.37 2.48
N ALA A 41 53.91 -6.89 1.55
CA ALA A 41 53.44 -6.29 0.29
C ALA A 41 52.75 -7.34 -0.61
N GLU A 42 53.26 -8.56 -0.68
CA GLU A 42 52.61 -9.64 -1.43
C GLU A 42 51.24 -9.99 -0.86
N TYR A 43 51.15 -10.14 0.45
CA TYR A 43 49.87 -10.38 1.13
C TYR A 43 48.87 -9.21 0.97
N GLY A 44 49.39 -7.99 1.05
CA GLY A 44 48.58 -6.78 0.92
C GLY A 44 48.04 -6.48 -0.49
N ARG A 45 48.55 -7.13 -1.54
CA ARG A 45 48.10 -6.92 -2.93
C ARG A 45 46.63 -7.18 -3.13
N ASN A 46 46.05 -8.11 -2.38
CA ASN A 46 44.64 -8.45 -2.44
C ASN A 46 43.78 -7.58 -1.52
N MET A 47 44.36 -6.74 -0.69
CA MET A 47 43.67 -5.86 0.27
C MET A 47 43.51 -4.42 -0.24
N VAL A 48 43.94 -4.10 -1.44
CA VAL A 48 43.74 -2.82 -2.06
C VAL A 48 42.27 -2.66 -2.52
N TRP A 49 41.73 -1.48 -2.40
CA TRP A 49 40.32 -1.19 -2.71
C TRP A 49 39.80 -1.79 -4.03
N PRO A 50 40.54 -1.73 -5.16
CA PRO A 50 40.08 -2.36 -6.40
C PRO A 50 39.93 -3.88 -6.32
N SER A 51 40.72 -4.56 -5.52
CA SER A 51 40.66 -6.03 -5.31
C SER A 51 39.53 -6.38 -4.35
N VAL A 52 39.34 -5.61 -3.28
CA VAL A 52 38.25 -5.77 -2.33
C VAL A 52 36.92 -5.49 -3.02
N ALA A 53 36.81 -4.43 -3.79
CA ALA A 53 35.60 -4.10 -4.55
C ALA A 53 35.19 -5.22 -5.52
N ARG A 54 36.16 -5.80 -6.25
CA ARG A 54 35.90 -6.99 -7.12
C ARG A 54 35.38 -8.19 -6.34
N GLN A 55 35.91 -8.44 -5.15
CA GLN A 55 35.44 -9.54 -4.30
C GLN A 55 34.00 -9.30 -3.83
N TYR A 56 33.63 -8.05 -3.47
CA TYR A 56 32.25 -7.70 -3.15
C TYR A 56 31.32 -7.88 -4.34
N VAL A 57 31.69 -7.40 -5.51
CA VAL A 57 30.89 -7.57 -6.74
C VAL A 57 30.66 -9.06 -7.02
N THR A 58 31.74 -9.88 -6.98
CA THR A 58 31.63 -11.33 -7.18
C THR A 58 30.74 -12.00 -6.13
N SER A 59 30.82 -11.56 -4.86
CA SER A 59 29.96 -12.07 -3.78
C SER A 59 28.49 -11.70 -4.01
N PHE A 60 28.21 -10.47 -4.44
CA PHE A 60 26.87 -10.04 -4.76
C PHE A 60 26.29 -10.76 -5.99
N GLU A 61 27.09 -10.95 -7.04
CA GLU A 61 26.68 -11.71 -8.22
C GLU A 61 26.36 -13.18 -7.86
N ARG A 62 27.17 -13.79 -7.01
CA ARG A 62 26.94 -15.14 -6.50
C ARG A 62 25.67 -15.22 -5.66
N ALA A 63 25.48 -14.30 -4.71
CA ALA A 63 24.27 -14.23 -3.89
C ALA A 63 23.01 -14.03 -4.75
N ARG A 64 23.11 -13.21 -5.81
CA ARG A 64 22.03 -12.99 -6.77
C ARG A 64 21.69 -14.25 -7.57
N GLN A 65 22.70 -15.01 -8.04
CA GLN A 65 22.50 -16.27 -8.74
C GLN A 65 21.90 -17.34 -7.83
N GLU A 66 22.42 -17.49 -6.61
CA GLU A 66 21.92 -18.44 -5.60
C GLU A 66 20.47 -18.10 -5.20
N SER A 67 20.17 -16.81 -4.98
CA SER A 67 18.82 -16.34 -4.70
C SER A 67 17.84 -16.63 -5.85
N ALA A 68 18.25 -16.39 -7.10
CA ALA A 68 17.41 -16.69 -8.26
C ALA A 68 17.13 -18.19 -8.41
N THR A 69 18.08 -19.05 -8.04
CA THR A 69 17.92 -20.51 -8.08
C THR A 69 17.01 -21.00 -6.95
N LEU A 70 17.20 -20.49 -5.74
CA LEU A 70 16.36 -20.79 -4.58
C LEU A 70 14.91 -20.32 -4.80
N ARG A 71 14.72 -19.12 -5.34
CA ARG A 71 13.40 -18.58 -5.66
C ARG A 71 12.64 -19.44 -6.68
N ARG A 72 13.30 -19.89 -7.74
CA ARG A 72 12.67 -20.80 -8.73
C ARG A 72 12.18 -22.10 -8.09
N SER A 73 12.92 -22.66 -7.13
CA SER A 73 12.50 -23.89 -6.45
C SER A 73 11.40 -23.66 -5.42
N PHE A 74 11.38 -22.51 -4.74
CA PHE A 74 10.34 -22.15 -3.76
C PHE A 74 9.01 -21.78 -4.43
N PHE A 75 9.04 -21.03 -5.54
CA PHE A 75 7.85 -20.56 -6.25
C PHE A 75 7.35 -21.58 -7.31
N ALA A 76 8.19 -22.41 -7.90
CA ALA A 76 7.77 -23.46 -8.84
C ALA A 76 6.83 -24.51 -8.20
N ALA A 77 6.89 -24.69 -6.88
CA ALA A 77 5.97 -25.57 -6.15
C ALA A 77 4.56 -24.95 -5.92
N ARG A 78 4.36 -23.68 -6.26
CA ARG A 78 3.14 -22.92 -6.00
C ARG A 78 2.48 -22.30 -7.23
N THR A 79 2.84 -22.73 -8.43
CA THR A 79 2.09 -22.35 -9.64
C THR A 79 0.68 -22.89 -9.54
N VAL A 80 -0.24 -22.02 -9.14
CA VAL A 80 -1.67 -22.26 -9.29
C VAL A 80 -1.91 -22.44 -10.79
N THR A 81 -2.23 -23.67 -11.18
CA THR A 81 -2.56 -24.02 -12.56
C THR A 81 -3.71 -23.11 -13.00
N ARG A 82 -3.57 -22.51 -14.20
CA ARG A 82 -4.58 -21.72 -14.92
C ARG A 82 -5.94 -22.42 -15.01
N ARG A 83 -6.71 -22.39 -13.94
CA ARG A 83 -8.17 -22.56 -13.94
C ARG A 83 -8.74 -21.25 -13.46
N LEU A 84 -9.97 -20.92 -13.84
CA LEU A 84 -10.77 -19.84 -13.25
C LEU A 84 -10.38 -19.74 -11.78
N VAL A 85 -9.61 -18.69 -11.43
CA VAL A 85 -8.93 -18.64 -10.13
C VAL A 85 -10.03 -18.37 -9.11
N ASP A 86 -10.39 -19.38 -8.33
CA ASP A 86 -11.19 -19.16 -7.13
C ASP A 86 -10.42 -18.13 -6.27
N LEU A 87 -11.13 -17.13 -5.79
CA LEU A 87 -10.53 -16.15 -4.89
C LEU A 87 -9.88 -16.86 -3.69
N PRO A 88 -8.70 -16.43 -3.24
CA PRO A 88 -8.13 -16.96 -2.00
C PRO A 88 -9.10 -16.81 -0.83
N GLU A 89 -9.05 -17.72 0.13
CA GLU A 89 -9.75 -17.54 1.39
C GLU A 89 -9.21 -16.33 2.16
N LEU A 90 -10.10 -15.58 2.81
CA LEU A 90 -9.73 -14.43 3.63
C LEU A 90 -8.91 -14.89 4.85
N ASN A 91 -7.63 -14.53 4.89
CA ASN A 91 -6.72 -14.86 5.98
C ASN A 91 -6.26 -13.61 6.71
N LEU A 92 -6.79 -13.35 7.90
CA LEU A 92 -6.47 -12.18 8.73
C LEU A 92 -5.29 -12.42 9.69
N GLN A 93 -4.53 -13.52 9.56
CA GLN A 93 -3.49 -13.87 10.51
C GLN A 93 -2.39 -12.80 10.57
N HIS A 94 -1.91 -12.31 9.43
CA HIS A 94 -0.86 -11.30 9.40
C HIS A 94 -1.36 -9.91 9.88
N LEU A 95 -2.60 -9.54 9.53
CA LEU A 95 -3.25 -8.36 10.10
C LEU A 95 -3.24 -8.39 11.63
N ARG A 96 -3.58 -9.54 12.22
CA ARG A 96 -3.54 -9.73 13.68
C ARG A 96 -2.12 -9.70 14.24
N THR A 97 -1.15 -10.23 13.50
CA THR A 97 0.27 -10.20 13.88
C THR A 97 0.81 -8.76 13.95
N LEU A 98 0.39 -7.92 13.01
CA LEU A 98 0.76 -6.50 12.99
C LEU A 98 -0.05 -5.64 13.99
N THR A 99 -1.08 -6.19 14.62
CA THR A 99 -1.98 -5.44 15.51
C THR A 99 -1.77 -5.85 16.97
N ASP A 100 -1.40 -4.88 17.80
CA ASP A 100 -1.31 -5.04 19.25
C ASP A 100 -2.52 -4.41 19.97
N ASP A 101 -2.39 -4.10 21.27
CA ASP A 101 -3.46 -3.49 22.08
C ASP A 101 -3.63 -1.97 21.84
N THR A 102 -2.72 -1.34 21.09
CA THR A 102 -2.78 0.07 20.70
C THR A 102 -3.43 0.26 19.35
N GLY A 103 -2.98 -0.49 18.34
CA GLY A 103 -3.39 -0.37 16.96
C GLY A 103 -2.54 -1.24 16.03
N MET A 104 -2.53 -0.90 14.74
CA MET A 104 -1.72 -1.59 13.74
C MET A 104 -0.36 -0.93 13.59
N LEU A 105 0.70 -1.72 13.72
CA LEU A 105 2.09 -1.34 13.45
C LEU A 105 2.29 -1.13 11.95
N GLN A 106 3.11 -0.13 11.57
CA GLN A 106 3.27 0.28 10.17
C GLN A 106 3.99 -0.75 9.30
N HIS A 107 5.10 -1.29 9.80
CA HIS A 107 6.02 -2.08 8.98
C HIS A 107 6.35 -3.42 9.60
N ALA A 108 6.82 -4.32 8.73
CA ALA A 108 7.44 -5.57 9.09
C ALA A 108 8.80 -5.72 8.41
N LEU A 109 9.69 -6.49 9.03
CA LEU A 109 10.88 -7.03 8.39
C LEU A 109 10.54 -8.47 7.98
N PHE A 110 10.40 -8.73 6.71
CA PHE A 110 9.67 -9.90 6.20
C PHE A 110 8.25 -9.94 6.81
N SER A 111 7.91 -10.98 7.56
CA SER A 111 6.62 -11.10 8.26
C SER A 111 6.68 -10.74 9.75
N VAL A 112 7.81 -10.23 10.25
CA VAL A 112 8.00 -9.91 11.69
C VAL A 112 7.74 -8.43 11.91
N PRO A 113 6.80 -8.04 12.80
CA PRO A 113 6.49 -6.64 13.09
C PRO A 113 7.73 -5.84 13.52
N ARG A 114 7.88 -4.64 12.99
CA ARG A 114 8.96 -3.73 13.30
C ARG A 114 8.50 -2.63 14.23
N TYR A 115 8.86 -2.73 15.50
CA TYR A 115 8.39 -1.81 16.54
C TYR A 115 8.98 -0.42 16.43
N ASP A 116 10.18 -0.27 15.88
CA ASP A 116 10.86 1.03 15.78
C ASP A 116 10.08 2.07 14.97
N ASP A 117 9.24 1.62 14.03
CA ASP A 117 8.46 2.50 13.17
C ASP A 117 7.11 2.91 13.81
N GLY A 118 6.70 2.24 14.90
CA GLY A 118 5.47 2.56 15.60
C GLY A 118 4.20 2.39 14.76
N TYR A 119 3.27 3.34 14.91
CA TYR A 119 1.93 3.29 14.32
C TYR A 119 1.68 4.53 13.46
N CYS A 120 0.81 4.39 12.44
CA CYS A 120 0.27 5.54 11.75
C CYS A 120 -1.26 5.47 11.63
N LEU A 121 -1.87 6.64 11.55
CA LEU A 121 -3.30 6.77 11.34
C LEU A 121 -3.75 6.18 10.00
N ASP A 122 -2.95 6.39 8.94
CA ASP A 122 -3.28 5.90 7.59
C ASP A 122 -3.58 4.41 7.57
N ASP A 123 -2.73 3.59 8.22
CA ASP A 123 -2.91 2.15 8.26
C ASP A 123 -4.05 1.74 9.20
N ASN A 124 -4.19 2.39 10.34
CA ASN A 124 -5.32 2.14 11.24
C ASN A 124 -6.66 2.53 10.62
N ALA A 125 -6.70 3.57 9.80
CA ALA A 125 -7.88 3.96 9.02
C ALA A 125 -8.22 2.91 7.95
N ARG A 126 -7.22 2.46 7.16
CA ARG A 126 -7.42 1.37 6.19
C ARG A 126 -7.89 0.07 6.88
N ALA A 127 -7.34 -0.23 8.06
CA ALA A 127 -7.73 -1.39 8.83
C ALA A 127 -9.17 -1.28 9.36
N LEU A 128 -9.61 -0.09 9.79
CA LEU A 128 -11.01 0.15 10.16
C LEU A 128 -11.94 0.03 8.96
N LEU A 129 -11.54 0.57 7.79
CA LEU A 129 -12.30 0.42 6.54
C LEU A 129 -12.46 -1.06 6.18
N LEU A 130 -11.36 -1.83 6.18
CA LEU A 130 -11.38 -3.26 5.90
C LEU A 130 -12.32 -4.02 6.82
N THR A 131 -12.19 -3.82 8.14
CA THR A 131 -13.05 -4.52 9.11
C THR A 131 -14.51 -4.15 8.97
N SER A 132 -14.82 -2.90 8.61
CA SER A 132 -16.19 -2.44 8.31
C SER A 132 -16.77 -3.12 7.07
N LEU A 133 -15.98 -3.32 6.01
CA LEU A 133 -16.39 -4.04 4.80
C LEU A 133 -16.64 -5.53 5.08
N ILE A 134 -15.77 -6.18 5.86
CA ILE A 134 -15.92 -7.60 6.25
C ILE A 134 -17.18 -7.79 7.10
N GLU A 135 -17.45 -6.90 8.05
CA GLU A 135 -18.68 -6.95 8.87
C GLU A 135 -19.95 -6.81 8.02
N ASP A 136 -19.94 -5.93 7.03
CA ASP A 136 -21.05 -5.72 6.10
C ASP A 136 -21.30 -6.97 5.24
N ALA A 137 -20.23 -7.55 4.69
CA ALA A 137 -20.28 -8.78 3.90
C ALA A 137 -20.72 -10.02 4.72
N GLY A 138 -20.43 -10.05 6.00
CA GLY A 138 -20.84 -11.13 6.90
C GLY A 138 -20.10 -12.46 6.71
N THR A 139 -18.89 -12.42 6.18
CA THR A 139 -18.12 -13.58 5.68
C THR A 139 -17.11 -14.18 6.65
N ASP A 140 -16.85 -13.55 7.83
CA ASP A 140 -15.78 -13.96 8.75
C ASP A 140 -16.25 -14.18 10.20
N ASP A 141 -15.35 -14.68 11.06
CA ASP A 141 -15.57 -14.76 12.50
C ASP A 141 -15.81 -13.35 13.07
N ARG A 142 -17.08 -13.05 13.28
CA ARG A 142 -17.56 -11.74 13.73
C ARG A 142 -16.92 -11.27 15.03
N SER A 143 -16.47 -12.21 15.89
CA SER A 143 -15.86 -11.85 17.17
C SER A 143 -14.47 -11.24 17.00
N ILE A 144 -13.68 -11.78 16.09
CA ILE A 144 -12.33 -11.31 15.77
C ILE A 144 -12.39 -9.98 15.05
N THR A 145 -13.18 -9.90 13.97
CA THR A 145 -13.31 -8.68 13.16
C THR A 145 -13.81 -7.51 13.99
N ARG A 146 -14.82 -7.75 14.84
CA ARG A 146 -15.33 -6.75 15.77
C ARG A 146 -14.27 -6.26 16.77
N ALA A 147 -13.48 -7.16 17.35
CA ALA A 147 -12.44 -6.78 18.31
C ALA A 147 -11.36 -5.88 17.66
N LEU A 148 -11.00 -6.17 16.40
CA LEU A 148 -10.07 -5.38 15.61
C LEU A 148 -10.68 -4.01 15.25
N SER A 149 -11.93 -3.98 14.77
CA SER A 149 -12.65 -2.76 14.42
C SER A 149 -12.71 -1.77 15.59
N LEU A 150 -13.06 -2.26 16.79
CA LEU A 150 -13.11 -1.42 18.01
C LEU A 150 -11.72 -0.84 18.37
N ARG A 151 -10.66 -1.62 18.19
CA ARG A 151 -9.30 -1.16 18.46
C ARG A 151 -8.86 -0.06 17.49
N TYR A 152 -9.10 -0.23 16.21
CA TYR A 152 -8.79 0.79 15.20
C TYR A 152 -9.61 2.06 15.38
N LEU A 153 -10.89 1.93 15.72
CA LEU A 153 -11.72 3.09 16.03
C LEU A 153 -11.26 3.83 17.30
N ALA A 154 -10.82 3.09 18.33
CA ALA A 154 -10.23 3.69 19.54
C ALA A 154 -8.91 4.43 19.22
N PHE A 155 -8.06 3.86 18.35
CA PHE A 155 -6.86 4.52 17.87
C PHE A 155 -7.19 5.83 17.16
N MET A 156 -8.18 5.82 16.26
CA MET A 156 -8.62 7.03 15.56
C MET A 156 -9.15 8.09 16.51
N GLY A 157 -9.93 7.69 17.54
CA GLY A 157 -10.37 8.62 18.59
C GLY A 157 -9.20 9.26 19.36
N HIS A 158 -8.15 8.48 19.62
CA HIS A 158 -6.94 8.99 20.26
C HIS A 158 -6.08 9.88 19.35
N ALA A 159 -6.10 9.59 18.03
CA ALA A 159 -5.40 10.40 17.03
C ALA A 159 -6.05 11.78 16.81
N PHE A 160 -7.34 11.91 17.08
CA PHE A 160 -8.04 13.17 16.87
C PHE A 160 -7.58 14.27 17.82
N ASN A 161 -7.13 15.39 17.26
CA ASN A 161 -6.75 16.57 18.01
C ASN A 161 -7.91 17.59 17.99
N GLN A 162 -8.56 17.74 19.14
CA GLN A 162 -9.74 18.62 19.29
C GLN A 162 -9.38 20.10 19.06
N ASP A 163 -8.16 20.52 19.37
CA ASP A 163 -7.74 21.92 19.26
C ASP A 163 -7.64 22.36 17.78
N SER A 164 -7.16 21.46 16.90
CA SER A 164 -7.02 21.72 15.46
C SER A 164 -8.18 21.21 14.62
N GLY A 165 -9.04 20.33 15.16
CA GLY A 165 -10.05 19.61 14.36
C GLY A 165 -9.47 18.62 13.36
N ARG A 166 -8.15 18.30 13.47
CA ARG A 166 -7.39 17.45 12.58
C ARG A 166 -6.89 16.21 13.31
N PHE A 167 -6.54 15.19 12.55
CA PHE A 167 -5.89 14.00 13.10
C PHE A 167 -4.37 14.16 13.09
N ARG A 168 -3.70 13.58 14.10
CA ARG A 168 -2.28 13.24 14.09
C ARG A 168 -2.08 11.96 13.27
N ASN A 169 -0.94 11.80 12.61
CA ASN A 169 -0.68 10.59 11.82
C ASN A 169 0.28 9.63 12.51
N PHE A 170 1.43 10.09 12.95
CA PHE A 170 2.51 9.21 13.43
C PHE A 170 2.59 9.15 14.95
N MET A 171 2.61 7.91 15.47
CA MET A 171 2.80 7.60 16.88
C MET A 171 3.98 6.65 17.05
N ALA A 172 4.92 7.00 17.92
CA ALA A 172 6.03 6.11 18.30
C ALA A 172 5.50 4.85 19.02
N TYR A 173 6.31 3.80 19.08
CA TYR A 173 5.98 2.60 19.86
C TYR A 173 5.83 2.87 21.34
N SER A 174 6.47 3.94 21.87
CA SER A 174 6.24 4.46 23.22
C SER A 174 4.85 5.06 23.44
N ARG A 175 4.01 5.14 22.41
CA ARG A 175 2.67 5.76 22.38
C ARG A 175 2.69 7.29 22.51
N GLU A 176 3.79 7.92 22.16
CA GLU A 176 3.90 9.36 22.05
C GLU A 176 3.62 9.81 20.60
N TRP A 177 2.79 10.83 20.44
CA TRP A 177 2.56 11.42 19.12
C TRP A 177 3.80 12.17 18.65
N LEU A 178 4.21 11.96 17.41
CA LEU A 178 5.39 12.58 16.80
C LEU A 178 5.08 13.94 16.17
N GLU A 179 3.80 14.28 16.06
CA GLU A 179 3.31 15.52 15.46
C GLU A 179 1.96 15.92 16.02
N GLU A 180 1.62 17.21 15.94
CA GLU A 180 0.33 17.72 16.37
C GLU A 180 -0.74 17.66 15.30
N CYS A 181 -0.35 17.58 14.03
CA CYS A 181 -1.23 17.52 12.88
C CYS A 181 -0.59 16.69 11.78
N GLY A 182 -1.29 15.66 11.32
CA GLY A 182 -0.89 14.81 10.20
C GLY A 182 -1.11 15.46 8.84
N SER A 183 -0.79 14.73 7.78
CA SER A 183 -0.99 15.16 6.40
C SER A 183 -2.46 15.40 6.08
N GLU A 184 -2.74 16.12 4.98
CA GLU A 184 -4.10 16.26 4.46
C GLU A 184 -4.70 14.92 4.04
N ASP A 185 -3.89 14.08 3.43
CA ASP A 185 -4.31 12.77 2.94
C ASP A 185 -4.66 11.81 4.09
N SER A 186 -3.88 11.83 5.20
CA SER A 186 -4.22 11.03 6.39
C SER A 186 -5.55 11.47 7.02
N HIS A 187 -5.82 12.78 7.02
CA HIS A 187 -7.10 13.33 7.49
C HIS A 187 -8.28 12.88 6.61
N GLY A 188 -8.14 12.99 5.29
CA GLY A 188 -9.15 12.52 4.34
C GLY A 188 -9.41 11.01 4.46
N ARG A 189 -8.36 10.21 4.61
CA ARG A 189 -8.45 8.76 4.78
C ARG A 189 -9.12 8.37 6.10
N ALA A 190 -8.86 9.12 7.17
CA ALA A 190 -9.58 8.96 8.44
C ALA A 190 -11.08 9.20 8.28
N LEU A 191 -11.48 10.27 7.58
CA LEU A 191 -12.88 10.52 7.28
C LEU A 191 -13.51 9.38 6.46
N TRP A 192 -12.77 8.79 5.50
CA TRP A 192 -13.28 7.65 4.75
C TRP A 192 -13.56 6.45 5.66
N ALA A 193 -12.60 6.09 6.51
CA ALA A 193 -12.76 4.98 7.43
C ALA A 193 -13.91 5.20 8.44
N LEU A 194 -14.03 6.42 8.98
CA LEU A 194 -15.14 6.79 9.89
C LEU A 194 -16.48 6.73 9.17
N GLY A 195 -16.57 7.26 7.95
CA GLY A 195 -17.79 7.16 7.13
C GLY A 195 -18.20 5.71 6.90
N ALA A 196 -17.26 4.83 6.57
CA ALA A 196 -17.50 3.40 6.40
C ALA A 196 -17.94 2.72 7.72
N ALA A 197 -17.30 3.04 8.85
CA ALA A 197 -17.71 2.54 10.16
C ALA A 197 -19.16 2.96 10.50
N VAL A 198 -19.55 4.18 10.16
CA VAL A 198 -20.94 4.65 10.36
C VAL A 198 -21.91 3.97 9.40
N GLY A 199 -21.56 3.89 8.11
CA GLY A 199 -22.45 3.37 7.07
C GLY A 199 -22.65 1.86 7.11
N ARG A 200 -21.66 1.10 7.63
CA ARG A 200 -21.58 -0.36 7.51
C ARG A 200 -21.56 -1.12 8.83
N ALA A 201 -20.97 -0.57 9.91
CA ALA A 201 -20.91 -1.26 11.19
C ALA A 201 -22.32 -1.61 11.72
N ARG A 202 -22.42 -2.76 12.38
CA ARG A 202 -23.68 -3.23 13.00
C ARG A 202 -23.79 -2.83 14.47
N GLU A 203 -22.66 -2.51 15.09
CA GLU A 203 -22.57 -2.21 16.51
C GLU A 203 -22.89 -0.73 16.77
N PRO A 204 -23.91 -0.41 17.63
CA PRO A 204 -24.34 0.97 17.86
C PRO A 204 -23.25 1.89 18.42
N GLY A 205 -22.37 1.37 19.32
CA GLY A 205 -21.29 2.16 19.92
C GLY A 205 -20.25 2.61 18.88
N SER A 206 -19.92 1.74 17.92
CA SER A 206 -19.02 2.06 16.81
C SER A 206 -19.64 3.14 15.90
N LYS A 207 -20.93 3.02 15.59
CA LYS A 207 -21.64 4.04 14.81
C LYS A 207 -21.66 5.40 15.50
N ASN A 208 -21.96 5.42 16.80
CA ASN A 208 -22.06 6.66 17.55
C ASN A 208 -20.69 7.36 17.63
N LEU A 209 -19.65 6.67 18.08
CA LEU A 209 -18.30 7.24 18.16
C LEU A 209 -17.77 7.63 16.77
N GLY A 210 -17.99 6.78 15.76
CA GLY A 210 -17.61 7.07 14.38
C GLY A 210 -18.29 8.34 13.86
N SER A 211 -19.59 8.52 14.14
CA SER A 211 -20.35 9.72 13.77
C SER A 211 -19.85 10.96 14.51
N GLU A 212 -19.59 10.88 15.81
CA GLU A 212 -19.05 12.01 16.59
C GLU A 212 -17.70 12.47 16.04
N LEU A 213 -16.77 11.54 15.79
CA LEU A 213 -15.45 11.85 15.23
C LEU A 213 -15.55 12.38 13.78
N PHE A 214 -16.42 11.77 12.97
CA PHE A 214 -16.66 12.23 11.59
C PHE A 214 -17.12 13.68 11.57
N HIS A 215 -18.13 14.04 12.36
CA HIS A 215 -18.63 15.42 12.44
C HIS A 215 -17.62 16.40 13.01
N ALA A 216 -16.83 15.99 14.00
CA ALA A 216 -15.80 16.84 14.59
C ALA A 216 -14.66 17.12 13.59
N ALA A 217 -14.31 16.15 12.76
CA ALA A 217 -13.20 16.24 11.78
C ALA A 217 -13.62 16.85 10.44
N LEU A 218 -14.87 16.67 10.02
CA LEU A 218 -15.36 17.05 8.70
C LEU A 218 -15.17 18.54 8.33
N PRO A 219 -15.35 19.52 9.25
CA PRO A 219 -15.19 20.94 8.92
C PRO A 219 -13.79 21.31 8.42
N ALA A 220 -12.73 20.63 8.88
CA ALA A 220 -11.36 20.91 8.49
C ALA A 220 -11.07 20.63 7.00
N VAL A 221 -11.91 19.83 6.33
CA VAL A 221 -11.75 19.52 4.90
C VAL A 221 -11.81 20.75 4.01
N LYS A 222 -12.49 21.81 4.46
CA LYS A 222 -12.60 23.08 3.71
C LYS A 222 -11.26 23.82 3.57
N GLU A 223 -10.32 23.52 4.43
CA GLU A 223 -8.99 24.14 4.45
C GLU A 223 -7.92 23.32 3.70
N LEU A 224 -8.30 22.11 3.22
CA LEU A 224 -7.40 21.24 2.51
C LEU A 224 -7.30 21.62 1.02
N ASP A 225 -6.12 21.39 0.43
CA ASP A 225 -5.84 21.65 -1.00
C ASP A 225 -5.46 20.38 -1.78
N SER A 226 -5.18 19.28 -1.10
CA SER A 226 -4.87 18.00 -1.74
C SER A 226 -6.09 17.41 -2.44
N SER A 227 -6.00 17.17 -3.76
CA SER A 227 -7.04 16.47 -4.52
C SER A 227 -7.34 15.08 -3.96
N ARG A 228 -6.32 14.39 -3.41
CA ARG A 228 -6.47 13.07 -2.77
C ARG A 228 -7.21 13.17 -1.45
N ALA A 229 -6.89 14.16 -0.62
CA ALA A 229 -7.61 14.38 0.63
C ALA A 229 -9.09 14.65 0.38
N TRP A 230 -9.42 15.43 -0.67
CA TRP A 230 -10.81 15.63 -1.08
C TRP A 230 -11.46 14.33 -1.54
N ALA A 231 -10.76 13.52 -2.36
CA ALA A 231 -11.29 12.26 -2.84
C ALA A 231 -11.58 11.29 -1.68
N PHE A 232 -10.66 11.13 -0.72
CA PHE A 232 -10.88 10.31 0.47
C PHE A 232 -12.06 10.83 1.31
N ALA A 233 -12.14 12.14 1.54
CA ALA A 233 -13.25 12.74 2.26
C ALA A 233 -14.59 12.50 1.56
N LEU A 234 -14.63 12.62 0.21
CA LEU A 234 -15.83 12.34 -0.59
C LEU A 234 -16.26 10.87 -0.50
N LEU A 235 -15.31 9.93 -0.53
CA LEU A 235 -15.59 8.51 -0.31
C LEU A 235 -16.14 8.28 1.11
N GLY A 236 -15.61 8.98 2.11
CA GLY A 236 -16.12 8.95 3.48
C GLY A 236 -17.54 9.52 3.61
N ILE A 237 -17.81 10.63 2.98
CA ILE A 237 -19.14 11.23 2.93
C ILE A 237 -20.12 10.28 2.24
N HIS A 238 -19.74 9.66 1.13
CA HIS A 238 -20.55 8.66 0.45
C HIS A 238 -20.95 7.51 1.38
N GLU A 239 -20.00 6.95 2.11
CA GLU A 239 -20.26 5.87 3.07
C GLU A 239 -21.11 6.33 4.25
N TYR A 240 -20.86 7.51 4.80
CA TYR A 240 -21.65 8.11 5.88
C TYR A 240 -23.12 8.29 5.49
N LEU A 241 -23.37 8.82 4.30
CA LEU A 241 -24.73 9.07 3.80
C LEU A 241 -25.53 7.79 3.48
N ARG A 242 -24.89 6.60 3.49
CA ARG A 242 -25.62 5.32 3.46
C ARG A 242 -26.52 5.14 4.69
N ALA A 243 -26.07 5.64 5.86
CA ALA A 243 -26.82 5.56 7.12
C ALA A 243 -27.68 6.81 7.36
N PHE A 244 -27.22 7.99 6.96
CA PHE A 244 -27.82 9.30 7.27
C PHE A 244 -28.16 10.11 6.01
N ARG A 245 -29.04 9.54 5.17
CA ARG A 245 -29.52 10.25 3.96
C ARG A 245 -30.28 11.50 4.34
N GLY A 246 -30.04 12.60 3.62
CA GLY A 246 -30.75 13.86 3.80
C GLY A 246 -30.14 14.77 4.86
N GLU A 247 -28.92 14.47 5.33
CA GLU A 247 -28.20 15.39 6.21
C GLU A 247 -27.61 16.56 5.42
N SER A 248 -28.37 17.64 5.35
CA SER A 248 -28.13 18.78 4.45
C SER A 248 -26.72 19.38 4.57
N ALA A 249 -26.15 19.44 5.78
CA ALA A 249 -24.81 20.01 5.98
C ALA A 249 -23.72 19.16 5.32
N VAL A 250 -23.83 17.82 5.40
CA VAL A 250 -22.91 16.88 4.78
C VAL A 250 -23.09 16.87 3.26
N GLU A 251 -24.35 16.89 2.78
CA GLU A 251 -24.65 16.94 1.33
C GLU A 251 -24.17 18.24 0.67
N VAL A 252 -24.27 19.38 1.35
CA VAL A 252 -23.72 20.66 0.87
C VAL A 252 -22.21 20.60 0.74
N LEU A 253 -21.52 20.02 1.74
CA LEU A 253 -20.07 19.87 1.67
C LEU A 253 -19.64 18.85 0.59
N GLN A 254 -20.37 17.75 0.45
CA GLN A 254 -20.17 16.81 -0.65
C GLN A 254 -20.19 17.51 -2.00
N LYS A 255 -21.23 18.33 -2.24
CA LYS A 255 -21.37 19.08 -3.48
C LYS A 255 -20.19 20.03 -3.69
N GLN A 256 -19.81 20.82 -2.68
CA GLN A 256 -18.68 21.75 -2.78
C GLN A 256 -17.37 21.05 -3.14
N LEU A 257 -17.02 19.98 -2.43
CA LEU A 257 -15.78 19.25 -2.65
C LEU A 257 -15.75 18.55 -4.01
N SER A 258 -16.87 17.95 -4.43
CA SER A 258 -16.93 17.26 -5.71
C SER A 258 -16.88 18.24 -6.90
N GLU A 259 -17.50 19.43 -6.78
CA GLU A 259 -17.35 20.51 -7.76
C GLU A 259 -15.91 21.02 -7.82
N GLN A 260 -15.23 21.16 -6.69
CA GLN A 260 -13.81 21.53 -6.64
C GLN A 260 -12.93 20.46 -7.32
N LEU A 261 -13.15 19.18 -7.02
CA LEU A 261 -12.42 18.09 -7.65
C LEU A 261 -12.68 18.05 -9.17
N LEU A 262 -13.94 18.14 -9.61
CA LEU A 262 -14.29 18.19 -11.03
C LEU A 262 -13.62 19.38 -11.74
N SER A 263 -13.61 20.56 -11.10
CA SER A 263 -12.92 21.74 -11.63
C SER A 263 -11.41 21.50 -11.83
N ARG A 264 -10.76 20.72 -10.95
CA ARG A 264 -9.35 20.31 -11.16
C ARG A 264 -9.20 19.47 -12.42
N PHE A 265 -10.08 18.49 -12.66
CA PHE A 265 -10.07 17.70 -13.89
C PHE A 265 -10.28 18.55 -15.14
N GLN A 266 -11.22 19.51 -15.10
CA GLN A 266 -11.49 20.42 -16.23
C GLN A 266 -10.34 21.41 -16.49
N THR A 267 -9.67 21.88 -15.44
CA THR A 267 -8.62 22.92 -15.56
C THR A 267 -7.28 22.34 -15.98
N HIS A 268 -6.88 21.17 -15.45
CA HIS A 268 -5.61 20.52 -15.73
C HIS A 268 -5.71 19.47 -16.84
N GLY A 269 -6.93 18.97 -17.09
CA GLY A 269 -7.22 17.96 -18.11
C GLY A 269 -7.02 18.48 -19.53
N ALA A 270 -6.71 17.55 -20.42
CA ALA A 270 -6.71 17.74 -21.88
C ALA A 270 -7.09 16.41 -22.53
N GLU A 271 -7.35 16.43 -23.83
CA GLU A 271 -7.76 15.23 -24.60
C GLU A 271 -6.74 14.08 -24.46
N ASP A 272 -5.45 14.41 -24.43
CA ASP A 272 -4.34 13.46 -24.23
C ASP A 272 -3.97 13.20 -22.75
N TRP A 273 -4.56 13.99 -21.82
CA TRP A 273 -4.28 13.93 -20.39
C TRP A 273 -5.53 14.22 -19.56
N PRO A 274 -6.53 13.32 -19.54
CA PRO A 274 -7.77 13.51 -18.78
C PRO A 274 -7.57 13.29 -17.27
N TRP A 275 -6.70 14.11 -16.68
CA TRP A 275 -6.22 14.00 -15.32
C TRP A 275 -6.19 15.34 -14.59
N CYS A 276 -6.44 15.33 -13.27
CA CYS A 276 -6.60 16.54 -12.47
C CYS A 276 -5.30 17.16 -11.96
N GLU A 277 -4.15 16.55 -12.23
CA GLU A 277 -2.84 16.98 -11.75
C GLU A 277 -1.79 16.90 -12.87
N HIS A 278 -0.64 17.57 -12.69
CA HIS A 278 0.47 17.48 -13.63
C HIS A 278 1.33 16.21 -13.47
N VAL A 279 1.02 15.40 -12.45
CA VAL A 279 1.74 14.16 -12.15
C VAL A 279 0.72 13.10 -11.76
N ILE A 280 0.86 11.89 -12.29
CA ILE A 280 0.19 10.72 -11.73
C ILE A 280 1.13 10.16 -10.68
N ALA A 281 0.72 10.22 -9.41
CA ALA A 281 1.57 9.87 -8.28
C ALA A 281 1.16 8.54 -7.64
N TYR A 282 0.31 8.56 -6.61
CA TYR A 282 -0.09 7.37 -5.87
C TYR A 282 -1.59 7.40 -5.57
N ASP A 283 -2.14 6.22 -5.24
CA ASP A 283 -3.58 6.01 -4.93
C ASP A 283 -4.50 6.64 -6.01
N ASN A 284 -4.03 6.51 -7.26
CA ASN A 284 -4.49 7.33 -8.37
C ASN A 284 -5.98 7.13 -8.68
N ALA A 285 -6.45 5.89 -8.67
CA ALA A 285 -7.83 5.57 -9.04
C ALA A 285 -8.87 6.14 -8.04
N ARG A 286 -8.46 6.60 -6.85
CA ARG A 286 -9.36 7.23 -5.88
C ARG A 286 -9.93 8.56 -6.36
N LEU A 287 -9.18 9.30 -7.18
CA LEU A 287 -9.62 10.58 -7.72
C LEU A 287 -10.83 10.41 -8.65
N PRO A 288 -10.78 9.61 -9.72
CA PRO A 288 -11.96 9.34 -10.54
C PRO A 288 -13.05 8.56 -9.78
N GLN A 289 -12.72 7.65 -8.84
CA GLN A 289 -13.69 6.97 -8.00
C GLN A 289 -14.58 7.96 -7.24
N ALA A 290 -13.99 8.97 -6.60
CA ALA A 290 -14.72 9.97 -5.85
C ALA A 290 -15.71 10.76 -6.73
N LEU A 291 -15.35 11.10 -7.98
CA LEU A 291 -16.26 11.73 -8.94
C LEU A 291 -17.42 10.79 -9.33
N ILE A 292 -17.12 9.52 -9.60
CA ILE A 292 -18.14 8.53 -9.98
C ILE A 292 -19.18 8.37 -8.88
N VAL A 293 -18.76 8.13 -7.63
CA VAL A 293 -19.70 7.86 -6.53
C VAL A 293 -20.46 9.11 -6.13
N SER A 294 -19.81 10.29 -6.07
CA SER A 294 -20.46 11.54 -5.72
C SER A 294 -21.43 12.00 -6.81
N GLY A 295 -21.01 11.95 -8.08
CA GLY A 295 -21.85 12.28 -9.22
C GLY A 295 -23.09 11.40 -9.31
N ASN A 296 -22.92 10.07 -9.12
CA ASN A 296 -24.05 9.15 -9.11
C ASN A 296 -25.04 9.44 -7.96
N GLN A 297 -24.52 9.72 -6.76
CA GLN A 297 -25.36 10.02 -5.59
C GLN A 297 -26.15 11.33 -5.75
N MET A 298 -25.54 12.35 -6.38
CA MET A 298 -26.18 13.66 -6.65
C MET A 298 -26.99 13.68 -7.95
N GLY A 299 -26.92 12.64 -8.79
CA GLY A 299 -27.54 12.61 -10.12
C GLY A 299 -26.82 13.48 -11.16
N ASP A 300 -25.57 13.84 -10.93
CA ASP A 300 -24.74 14.63 -11.83
C ASP A 300 -24.04 13.74 -12.86
N ARG A 301 -24.59 13.73 -14.08
CA ARG A 301 -24.10 12.88 -15.18
C ARG A 301 -22.78 13.36 -15.76
N GLU A 302 -22.50 14.66 -15.72
CA GLU A 302 -21.23 15.22 -16.22
C GLU A 302 -20.07 14.77 -15.32
N MET A 303 -20.27 14.86 -14.02
CA MET A 303 -19.28 14.40 -13.03
C MET A 303 -19.01 12.89 -13.15
N VAL A 304 -20.06 12.08 -13.28
CA VAL A 304 -19.90 10.61 -13.53
C VAL A 304 -19.13 10.36 -14.81
N ALA A 305 -19.47 11.06 -15.91
CA ALA A 305 -18.80 10.87 -17.20
C ALA A 305 -17.31 11.21 -17.12
N ALA A 306 -16.96 12.34 -16.49
CA ALA A 306 -15.57 12.76 -16.28
C ALA A 306 -14.77 11.70 -15.47
N GLY A 307 -15.38 11.19 -14.39
CA GLY A 307 -14.76 10.12 -13.59
C GLY A 307 -14.54 8.83 -14.37
N LEU A 308 -15.53 8.39 -15.14
CA LEU A 308 -15.43 7.17 -15.96
C LEU A 308 -14.40 7.30 -17.09
N GLU A 309 -14.34 8.45 -17.77
CA GLU A 309 -13.35 8.75 -18.80
C GLU A 309 -11.92 8.69 -18.24
N SER A 310 -11.70 9.37 -17.12
CA SER A 310 -10.39 9.39 -16.46
C SER A 310 -9.99 8.00 -15.96
N LEU A 311 -10.92 7.21 -15.41
CA LEU A 311 -10.64 5.86 -14.95
C LEU A 311 -10.30 4.91 -16.12
N ARG A 312 -11.00 5.00 -17.27
CA ARG A 312 -10.67 4.21 -18.46
C ARG A 312 -9.26 4.54 -18.97
N TRP A 313 -8.95 5.83 -19.04
CA TRP A 313 -7.63 6.28 -19.44
C TRP A 313 -6.52 5.78 -18.50
N LEU A 314 -6.75 5.87 -17.19
CA LEU A 314 -5.79 5.38 -16.19
C LEU A 314 -5.61 3.85 -16.32
N ASN A 315 -6.68 3.09 -16.51
CA ASN A 315 -6.63 1.64 -16.69
C ASN A 315 -5.84 1.24 -17.95
N GLU A 316 -6.01 1.98 -19.04
CA GLU A 316 -5.25 1.74 -20.27
C GLU A 316 -3.78 2.12 -20.07
N LEU A 317 -3.50 3.23 -19.40
CA LEU A 317 -2.14 3.63 -19.04
C LEU A 317 -1.44 2.57 -18.17
N GLN A 318 -2.16 1.90 -17.28
CA GLN A 318 -1.64 0.85 -16.39
C GLN A 318 -1.72 -0.56 -17.02
N ARG A 319 -1.96 -0.66 -18.32
CA ARG A 319 -1.89 -1.91 -19.09
C ARG A 319 -0.50 -2.08 -19.66
N SER A 320 0.13 -3.24 -19.42
CA SER A 320 1.39 -3.61 -20.08
C SER A 320 1.16 -4.05 -21.51
N GLU A 321 2.22 -4.13 -22.31
CA GLU A 321 2.16 -4.67 -23.68
C GLU A 321 1.71 -6.14 -23.71
N GLU A 322 2.02 -6.89 -22.65
CA GLU A 322 1.62 -8.29 -22.47
C GLU A 322 0.21 -8.44 -21.89
N GLY A 323 -0.45 -7.34 -21.53
CA GLY A 323 -1.85 -7.29 -21.08
C GLY A 323 -2.07 -7.42 -19.58
N TYR A 324 -1.03 -7.61 -18.77
CA TYR A 324 -1.17 -7.59 -17.30
C TYR A 324 -1.22 -6.17 -16.72
N PHE A 325 -1.62 -6.06 -15.46
CA PHE A 325 -1.61 -4.80 -14.74
C PHE A 325 -0.17 -4.38 -14.41
N GLY A 326 0.19 -3.17 -14.77
CA GLY A 326 1.48 -2.55 -14.48
C GLY A 326 1.26 -1.18 -13.88
N PRO A 327 1.20 -1.04 -12.55
CA PRO A 327 0.98 0.27 -11.93
C PRO A 327 2.13 1.23 -12.21
N ILE A 328 1.86 2.51 -12.07
CA ILE A 328 2.90 3.54 -12.14
C ILE A 328 3.81 3.40 -10.93
N GLY A 329 5.12 3.35 -11.17
CA GLY A 329 6.11 3.19 -10.12
C GLY A 329 6.28 4.46 -9.27
N SER A 330 6.53 4.29 -7.98
CA SER A 330 6.77 5.40 -7.07
C SER A 330 8.16 6.03 -7.23
N ASN A 331 9.08 5.36 -7.91
CA ASN A 331 10.42 5.88 -8.19
C ASN A 331 10.41 6.82 -9.41
N GLY A 332 9.78 7.99 -9.26
CA GLY A 332 9.69 9.04 -10.27
C GLY A 332 8.25 9.34 -10.71
N PHE A 333 7.26 8.48 -10.42
CA PHE A 333 5.87 8.67 -10.82
C PHE A 333 5.68 8.85 -12.34
N TYR A 334 4.69 9.58 -12.79
CA TYR A 334 4.51 9.92 -14.19
C TYR A 334 4.16 11.40 -14.34
N PRO A 335 5.17 12.28 -14.50
CA PRO A 335 4.94 13.69 -14.83
C PRO A 335 4.35 13.84 -16.23
N ARG A 336 3.40 14.75 -16.42
CA ARG A 336 2.89 15.10 -17.73
C ARG A 336 4.04 15.52 -18.67
N HIS A 337 4.15 14.92 -19.82
CA HIS A 337 5.27 15.07 -20.78
C HIS A 337 6.62 14.50 -20.30
N GLY A 338 6.65 13.77 -19.19
CA GLY A 338 7.83 13.06 -18.70
C GLY A 338 7.84 11.59 -19.05
N GLU A 339 8.77 10.84 -18.47
CA GLU A 339 8.82 9.39 -18.58
C GLU A 339 8.01 8.74 -17.43
N ARG A 340 7.25 7.71 -17.76
CA ARG A 340 6.53 6.93 -16.78
C ARG A 340 7.49 6.03 -15.98
N ALA A 341 7.51 6.17 -14.67
CA ALA A 341 8.23 5.26 -13.81
C ALA A 341 7.61 3.84 -13.88
N ARG A 342 8.44 2.84 -14.11
CA ARG A 342 8.02 1.43 -14.24
C ARG A 342 8.08 0.68 -12.90
N PHE A 343 8.85 1.17 -11.93
CA PHE A 343 9.13 0.65 -10.59
C PHE A 343 9.25 1.83 -9.62
N ASP A 344 9.25 1.74 -8.35
CA ASP A 344 8.81 0.62 -7.51
C ASP A 344 7.28 0.51 -7.55
N GLN A 345 6.76 -0.64 -7.94
CA GLN A 345 5.31 -0.85 -8.02
C GLN A 345 4.74 -1.21 -6.64
N GLN A 346 3.63 -0.58 -6.26
CA GLN A 346 3.04 -0.72 -4.93
C GLN A 346 1.65 -1.39 -4.97
N PRO A 347 1.33 -2.28 -4.00
CA PRO A 347 0.02 -2.92 -3.83
C PRO A 347 -1.17 -1.95 -3.77
N LEU A 348 -0.94 -0.76 -3.25
CA LEU A 348 -1.93 0.30 -3.12
C LEU A 348 -2.62 0.65 -4.44
N GLU A 349 -1.86 0.70 -5.55
CA GLU A 349 -2.40 1.05 -6.87
C GLU A 349 -3.36 -0.01 -7.40
N ALA A 350 -3.06 -1.29 -7.20
CA ALA A 350 -3.94 -2.38 -7.59
C ALA A 350 -5.25 -2.35 -6.78
N CYS A 351 -5.15 -2.13 -5.47
CA CYS A 351 -6.31 -1.97 -4.59
C CYS A 351 -7.19 -0.79 -5.01
N ALA A 352 -6.59 0.39 -5.26
CA ALA A 352 -7.32 1.57 -5.69
C ALA A 352 -8.06 1.35 -7.02
N THR A 353 -7.40 0.68 -7.98
CA THR A 353 -7.98 0.35 -9.27
C THR A 353 -9.19 -0.60 -9.12
N ILE A 354 -9.08 -1.63 -8.28
CA ILE A 354 -10.16 -2.57 -8.01
C ILE A 354 -11.38 -1.86 -7.42
N SER A 355 -11.17 -1.06 -6.38
CA SER A 355 -12.25 -0.31 -5.74
C SER A 355 -12.97 0.65 -6.71
N ALA A 356 -12.20 1.41 -7.49
CA ALA A 356 -12.76 2.35 -8.45
C ALA A 356 -13.55 1.63 -9.56
N CYS A 357 -13.04 0.50 -10.06
CA CYS A 357 -13.73 -0.31 -11.06
C CYS A 357 -15.00 -0.96 -10.50
N LEU A 358 -15.01 -1.38 -9.22
CA LEU A 358 -16.21 -1.91 -8.58
C LEU A 358 -17.33 -0.87 -8.54
N ASP A 359 -17.01 0.37 -8.14
CA ASP A 359 -18.01 1.45 -8.10
C ASP A 359 -18.43 1.87 -9.51
N ALA A 360 -17.53 1.90 -10.48
CA ALA A 360 -17.87 2.13 -11.88
C ALA A 360 -18.85 1.05 -12.42
N TRP A 361 -18.63 -0.23 -12.09
CA TRP A 361 -19.55 -1.32 -12.43
C TRP A 361 -20.91 -1.18 -11.72
N ARG A 362 -20.93 -0.79 -10.47
CA ARG A 362 -22.20 -0.55 -9.74
C ARG A 362 -23.04 0.52 -10.40
N VAL A 363 -22.40 1.56 -10.94
CA VAL A 363 -23.05 2.70 -11.60
C VAL A 363 -23.48 2.38 -13.04
N THR A 364 -22.64 1.70 -13.81
CA THR A 364 -22.85 1.49 -15.25
C THR A 364 -23.42 0.13 -15.62
N GLY A 365 -23.05 -0.91 -14.87
CA GLY A 365 -23.31 -2.30 -15.22
C GLY A 365 -22.39 -2.86 -16.32
N ASP A 366 -21.41 -2.10 -16.79
CA ASP A 366 -20.55 -2.52 -17.91
C ASP A 366 -19.54 -3.59 -17.47
N GLU A 367 -19.47 -4.69 -18.22
CA GLU A 367 -18.58 -5.82 -17.93
C GLU A 367 -17.09 -5.53 -18.22
N GLU A 368 -16.74 -4.35 -18.71
CA GLU A 368 -15.34 -3.91 -18.81
C GLU A 368 -14.71 -3.78 -17.42
N TRP A 369 -15.45 -3.24 -16.44
CA TRP A 369 -14.95 -2.97 -15.10
C TRP A 369 -14.56 -4.23 -14.32
N PRO A 370 -15.38 -5.28 -14.26
CA PRO A 370 -14.96 -6.56 -13.70
C PRO A 370 -13.72 -7.15 -14.34
N ARG A 371 -13.53 -6.98 -15.66
CA ARG A 371 -12.30 -7.43 -16.33
C ARG A 371 -11.07 -6.67 -15.87
N GLU A 372 -11.19 -5.36 -15.70
CA GLU A 372 -10.12 -4.53 -15.15
C GLU A 372 -9.83 -4.86 -13.66
N MET A 373 -10.86 -5.13 -12.87
CA MET A 373 -10.69 -5.61 -11.49
C MET A 373 -9.88 -6.91 -11.45
N TRP A 374 -10.24 -7.90 -12.27
CA TRP A 374 -9.51 -9.16 -12.33
C TRP A 374 -8.07 -8.98 -12.83
N ARG A 375 -7.83 -8.11 -13.78
CA ARG A 375 -6.49 -7.77 -14.26
C ARG A 375 -5.63 -7.17 -13.14
N ALA A 376 -6.19 -6.26 -12.36
CA ALA A 376 -5.49 -5.65 -11.22
C ALA A 376 -5.30 -6.65 -10.07
N PHE A 377 -6.28 -7.52 -9.80
CA PHE A 377 -6.18 -8.53 -8.75
C PHE A 377 -5.15 -9.62 -9.08
N SER A 378 -5.08 -10.05 -10.34
CA SER A 378 -4.10 -11.03 -10.81
C SER A 378 -2.65 -10.57 -10.61
N TRP A 379 -2.40 -9.26 -10.53
CA TRP A 379 -1.08 -8.72 -10.21
C TRP A 379 -0.58 -9.18 -8.84
N PHE A 380 -1.44 -9.26 -7.82
CA PHE A 380 -1.09 -9.83 -6.52
C PHE A 380 -0.75 -11.32 -6.58
N LEU A 381 -1.34 -12.04 -7.53
CA LEU A 381 -1.20 -13.48 -7.68
C LEU A 381 -0.04 -13.88 -8.62
N GLY A 382 0.72 -12.91 -9.13
CA GLY A 382 1.91 -13.13 -9.94
C GLY A 382 1.74 -12.88 -11.44
N GLU A 383 0.57 -12.44 -11.92
CA GLU A 383 0.42 -11.93 -13.30
C GLU A 383 0.95 -10.50 -13.39
N ASN A 384 2.24 -10.36 -13.18
CA ASN A 384 2.97 -9.10 -13.15
C ASN A 384 4.31 -9.24 -13.86
N GLN A 385 5.04 -8.14 -13.97
CA GLN A 385 6.29 -8.04 -14.73
C GLN A 385 7.39 -9.01 -14.26
N LEU A 386 7.38 -9.41 -13.00
CA LEU A 386 8.35 -10.37 -12.45
C LEU A 386 7.82 -11.80 -12.38
N GLN A 387 6.56 -12.04 -12.74
CA GLN A 387 5.87 -13.32 -12.59
C GLN A 387 5.99 -13.86 -11.15
N ALA A 388 5.95 -12.96 -10.17
CA ALA A 388 6.15 -13.24 -8.75
C ALA A 388 4.88 -12.90 -7.96
N PRO A 389 4.29 -13.85 -7.22
CA PRO A 389 3.15 -13.56 -6.36
C PRO A 389 3.58 -12.66 -5.20
N LEU A 390 2.74 -11.70 -4.85
CA LEU A 390 2.95 -10.83 -3.70
C LEU A 390 2.14 -11.30 -2.48
N TYR A 391 1.02 -11.97 -2.68
CA TYR A 391 0.27 -12.58 -1.58
C TYR A 391 0.97 -13.82 -1.05
N ASP A 392 1.18 -13.90 0.25
CA ASP A 392 1.70 -15.07 0.95
C ASP A 392 0.56 -15.79 1.72
N PRO A 393 0.02 -16.91 1.20
CA PRO A 393 -1.06 -17.63 1.86
C PRO A 393 -0.66 -18.28 3.18
N THR A 394 0.64 -18.40 3.49
CA THR A 394 1.11 -18.98 4.75
C THR A 394 1.03 -18.00 5.91
N THR A 395 1.23 -16.73 5.66
CA THR A 395 1.12 -15.67 6.66
C THR A 395 -0.23 -14.96 6.60
N GLY A 396 -0.83 -14.86 5.41
CA GLY A 396 -1.96 -14.00 5.10
C GLY A 396 -1.52 -12.56 4.79
N GLY A 397 -0.22 -12.30 4.66
CA GLY A 397 0.35 -10.99 4.35
C GLY A 397 0.56 -10.78 2.85
N CYS A 398 0.90 -9.54 2.50
CA CYS A 398 1.26 -9.15 1.15
C CYS A 398 2.63 -8.47 1.15
N LEU A 399 3.47 -8.81 0.18
CA LEU A 399 4.78 -8.20 -0.03
C LEU A 399 4.63 -6.71 -0.40
N ASP A 400 5.60 -5.88 0.02
CA ASP A 400 5.52 -4.41 -0.09
C ASP A 400 5.64 -3.85 -1.52
N GLY A 401 5.79 -4.71 -2.51
CA GLY A 401 5.76 -4.32 -3.92
C GLY A 401 6.84 -4.95 -4.79
N LEU A 402 7.03 -4.38 -5.98
CA LEU A 402 7.99 -4.87 -6.97
C LEU A 402 9.07 -3.83 -7.26
N HIS A 403 10.31 -4.20 -7.00
CA HIS A 403 11.51 -3.56 -7.54
C HIS A 403 11.79 -4.04 -8.97
N PRO A 404 12.76 -3.44 -9.70
CA PRO A 404 13.06 -3.85 -11.07
C PRO A 404 13.44 -5.32 -11.25
N ASP A 405 14.01 -5.95 -10.23
CA ASP A 405 14.61 -7.28 -10.30
C ASP A 405 14.08 -8.29 -9.26
N ARG A 406 13.27 -7.83 -8.31
CA ARG A 406 12.75 -8.68 -7.21
C ARG A 406 11.51 -8.07 -6.55
N PRO A 407 10.68 -8.87 -5.86
CA PRO A 407 9.73 -8.34 -4.89
C PRO A 407 10.44 -7.72 -3.68
N ASN A 408 9.83 -6.73 -3.04
CA ASN A 408 10.18 -6.32 -1.69
C ASN A 408 9.54 -7.32 -0.72
N GLU A 409 10.36 -8.12 -0.05
CA GLU A 409 9.90 -9.28 0.74
C GLU A 409 9.30 -8.90 2.11
N ASN A 410 9.29 -7.63 2.47
CA ASN A 410 8.59 -7.17 3.67
C ASN A 410 7.08 -7.24 3.47
N GLN A 411 6.35 -7.46 4.55
CA GLN A 411 4.88 -7.55 4.57
C GLN A 411 4.34 -6.46 5.50
N GLY A 412 4.44 -5.20 5.09
CA GLY A 412 3.97 -4.05 5.86
C GLY A 412 2.45 -3.95 5.93
N ALA A 413 1.99 -3.01 6.74
CA ALA A 413 0.57 -2.77 6.97
C ALA A 413 -0.16 -2.35 5.70
N GLU A 414 0.33 -1.32 5.00
CA GLU A 414 -0.30 -0.79 3.78
C GLU A 414 -0.49 -1.87 2.71
N SER A 415 0.55 -2.66 2.46
CA SER A 415 0.54 -3.71 1.43
C SER A 415 -0.41 -4.84 1.78
N THR A 416 -0.39 -5.29 3.03
CA THR A 416 -1.28 -6.33 3.54
C THR A 416 -2.74 -5.86 3.50
N LEU A 417 -3.01 -4.63 3.95
CA LEU A 417 -4.35 -4.04 3.89
C LEU A 417 -4.83 -3.84 2.46
N SER A 418 -3.95 -3.42 1.55
CA SER A 418 -4.29 -3.27 0.13
C SER A 418 -4.74 -4.58 -0.50
N PHE A 419 -4.05 -5.69 -0.21
CA PHE A 419 -4.47 -7.01 -0.68
C PHE A 419 -5.80 -7.46 -0.06
N LEU A 420 -5.96 -7.31 1.27
CA LEU A 420 -7.16 -7.76 1.97
C LEU A 420 -8.40 -6.95 1.58
N LEU A 421 -8.27 -5.63 1.36
CA LEU A 421 -9.32 -4.78 0.81
C LEU A 421 -9.70 -5.23 -0.60
N ALA A 422 -8.71 -5.40 -1.48
CA ALA A 422 -8.92 -5.89 -2.83
C ALA A 422 -9.65 -7.24 -2.86
N LEU A 423 -9.22 -8.19 -2.03
CA LEU A 423 -9.86 -9.51 -1.92
C LEU A 423 -11.32 -9.41 -1.44
N THR A 424 -11.58 -8.56 -0.43
CA THR A 424 -12.94 -8.34 0.10
C THR A 424 -13.85 -7.74 -0.97
N GLU A 425 -13.35 -6.79 -1.76
CA GLU A 425 -14.11 -6.16 -2.84
C GLU A 425 -14.32 -7.07 -4.05
N MET A 426 -13.37 -7.96 -4.36
CA MET A 426 -13.59 -9.03 -5.36
C MET A 426 -14.70 -9.99 -4.94
N GLY A 427 -14.72 -10.38 -3.65
CA GLY A 427 -15.82 -11.19 -3.10
C GLY A 427 -17.18 -10.47 -3.13
N ALA A 428 -17.19 -9.15 -2.91
CA ALA A 428 -18.41 -8.34 -3.03
C ALA A 428 -18.93 -8.31 -4.49
N LEU A 429 -18.05 -8.19 -5.49
CA LEU A 429 -18.43 -8.27 -6.90
C LEU A 429 -19.13 -9.59 -7.22
N ASP A 430 -18.57 -10.73 -6.79
CA ASP A 430 -19.12 -12.04 -7.07
C ASP A 430 -20.52 -12.19 -6.43
N SER A 431 -20.68 -11.76 -5.19
CA SER A 431 -21.96 -11.80 -4.48
C SER A 431 -23.02 -10.89 -5.13
N GLU A 432 -22.63 -9.66 -5.53
CA GLU A 432 -23.54 -8.72 -6.17
C GLU A 432 -23.95 -9.17 -7.58
N LYS A 433 -23.06 -9.81 -8.34
CA LYS A 433 -23.37 -10.43 -9.65
C LYS A 433 -24.38 -11.57 -9.49
N GLN A 434 -24.16 -12.47 -8.54
CA GLN A 434 -25.10 -13.56 -8.27
C GLN A 434 -26.51 -13.03 -7.94
N THR A 435 -26.58 -12.01 -7.09
CA THR A 435 -27.85 -11.38 -6.70
C THR A 435 -28.54 -10.73 -7.92
N ARG A 436 -27.81 -10.06 -8.82
CA ARG A 436 -28.37 -9.46 -10.04
C ARG A 436 -28.92 -10.55 -10.98
N ASP A 437 -28.19 -11.65 -11.17
CA ASP A 437 -28.60 -12.77 -12.03
C ASP A 437 -29.87 -13.48 -11.48
N GLU A 438 -29.96 -13.67 -10.17
CA GLU A 438 -31.14 -14.26 -9.52
C GLU A 438 -32.37 -13.34 -9.68
N ASN A 439 -32.21 -12.04 -9.49
CA ASN A 439 -33.28 -11.06 -9.68
C ASN A 439 -33.73 -10.99 -11.15
N ALA A 440 -32.81 -11.08 -12.09
CA ALA A 440 -33.15 -11.13 -13.53
C ALA A 440 -33.95 -12.36 -13.91
N ARG A 441 -33.64 -13.54 -13.30
CA ARG A 441 -34.36 -14.80 -13.54
C ARG A 441 -35.73 -14.85 -12.85
N SER A 442 -35.90 -14.14 -11.72
CA SER A 442 -37.15 -14.10 -10.94
C SER A 442 -38.16 -13.06 -11.42
N SER A 443 -37.77 -12.15 -12.33
CA SER A 443 -38.68 -11.18 -12.93
C SER A 443 -39.59 -11.94 -13.92
N PRO A 444 -40.95 -11.96 -13.75
CA PRO A 444 -41.83 -12.67 -14.65
C PRO A 444 -41.74 -12.03 -16.03
N THR A 445 -41.38 -12.85 -17.03
CA THR A 445 -41.58 -12.50 -18.44
C THR A 445 -43.09 -12.21 -18.60
N GLY A 446 -43.45 -10.93 -18.74
CA GLY A 446 -44.81 -10.55 -19.02
C GLY A 446 -45.22 -11.10 -20.39
N GLU A 447 -45.70 -12.34 -20.43
CA GLU A 447 -46.53 -12.82 -21.54
C GLU A 447 -47.83 -12.04 -21.50
N GLY A 448 -47.87 -10.99 -22.32
CA GLY A 448 -49.08 -10.31 -22.68
C GLY A 448 -49.91 -11.24 -23.52
N SER A 449 -50.91 -11.86 -22.88
CA SER A 449 -52.04 -12.44 -23.59
C SER A 449 -53.05 -11.29 -23.87
N GLY A 450 -53.33 -11.05 -25.15
CA GLY A 450 -54.38 -10.16 -25.57
C GLY A 450 -54.36 -10.01 -27.07
#